data_4fe3eebadfbcbd5a3167f48c8931284a
#
_entry.id   4fe3eebadfbcbd5a3167f48c8931284a
#
_cell.length_a   1.000
_cell.length_b   1.000
_cell.length_c   1.000
_cell.angle_alpha   90.00
_cell.angle_beta   90.00
_cell.angle_gamma   90.00
#
_symmetry.space_group_name_H-M   'P 1'
#
loop_
_entity.id
_entity.type
_entity.pdbx_description
1 polymer ?
#
loop_
_entity_poly.entity_id
_entity_poly.type
_entity_poly.pdbx_seq_one_letter_code
_entity_poly.pdbx_strand_id
1 'polypeptide(L)'
;MKQVELIIIGSGPAGLRAGRIAQKRGIEYVILERGDVCQAWREIRPSMPMLSPNHPQRDWTSISPEFPIWRLDVRRPYCSAAEFVYYLQEFSEHFSLNIDTHTTVRQLIRHTDGFEVATDKGIYSAPHVFNATGFFGNPFLPRIPGLRKNPIVTHSHLYQNDLPFRNKRVLIIGGGNSAAEIAIDLVGHSQVFLMTRDKLQFFSKTKNLCHIRGISESFLMELISMELIRYIPEARINRLEGSTVYFNDEKMDVNAIICATGYRAAIDHLHGLDLKIDPRTKFPMTREDGVSEGVENLYFGGPLLYRRLGSLFIHGFIKFVGDTLASIERKLRTASRMTTRIN
;
A
#
# COMPACT_ATOMS: atom_id res chain seq x y z
N MET A 1 -12.20 3.86 27.88
CA MET A 1 -10.85 3.95 27.32
C MET A 1 -10.20 2.57 27.45
N LYS A 2 -9.70 2.00 26.35
CA LYS A 2 -8.99 0.70 26.35
C LYS A 2 -7.49 0.99 26.36
N GLN A 3 -6.78 0.49 27.36
CA GLN A 3 -5.34 0.70 27.51
C GLN A 3 -4.59 -0.60 27.18
N VAL A 4 -3.51 -0.49 26.41
CA VAL A 4 -2.60 -1.58 26.05
C VAL A 4 -1.16 -1.07 25.97
N GLU A 5 -0.18 -1.96 25.85
CA GLU A 5 1.24 -1.58 25.69
C GLU A 5 1.58 -1.11 24.26
N LEU A 6 0.85 -1.65 23.26
CA LEU A 6 1.10 -1.36 21.84
C LEU A 6 -0.22 -1.26 21.07
N ILE A 7 -0.46 -0.16 20.39
CA ILE A 7 -1.51 -0.04 19.39
C ILE A 7 -0.86 -0.20 17.99
N ILE A 8 -1.44 -1.09 17.18
CA ILE A 8 -1.08 -1.30 15.77
C ILE A 8 -2.21 -0.74 14.92
N ILE A 9 -1.93 0.17 14.00
CA ILE A 9 -2.94 0.78 13.13
C ILE A 9 -2.86 0.17 11.74
N GLY A 10 -3.90 -0.58 11.36
CA GLY A 10 -4.03 -1.30 10.09
C GLY A 10 -3.65 -2.78 10.18
N SER A 11 -4.53 -3.64 9.67
CA SER A 11 -4.37 -5.11 9.61
C SER A 11 -3.86 -5.61 8.26
N GLY A 12 -3.11 -4.80 7.51
CA GLY A 12 -2.37 -5.25 6.33
C GLY A 12 -1.20 -6.17 6.70
N PRO A 13 -0.40 -6.62 5.70
CA PRO A 13 0.71 -7.56 5.92
C PRO A 13 1.66 -7.19 7.06
N ALA A 14 2.02 -5.89 7.18
CA ALA A 14 2.91 -5.41 8.23
C ALA A 14 2.24 -5.42 9.61
N GLY A 15 0.97 -5.02 9.69
CA GLY A 15 0.23 -5.00 10.95
C GLY A 15 -0.05 -6.40 11.50
N LEU A 16 -0.47 -7.34 10.64
CA LEU A 16 -0.67 -8.73 11.04
C LEU A 16 0.65 -9.38 11.49
N ARG A 17 1.74 -9.11 10.77
CA ARG A 17 3.08 -9.59 11.19
C ARG A 17 3.49 -8.99 12.53
N ALA A 18 3.25 -7.68 12.75
CA ALA A 18 3.54 -7.02 14.01
C ALA A 18 2.72 -7.62 15.17
N GLY A 19 1.42 -7.82 14.97
CA GLY A 19 0.54 -8.46 15.95
C GLY A 19 1.02 -9.86 16.34
N ARG A 20 1.40 -10.69 15.34
CA ARG A 20 1.95 -12.02 15.63
C ARG A 20 3.25 -11.98 16.44
N ILE A 21 4.14 -11.04 16.12
CA ILE A 21 5.40 -10.89 16.88
C ILE A 21 5.11 -10.36 18.29
N ALA A 22 4.21 -9.39 18.46
CA ALA A 22 3.80 -8.88 19.75
C ALA A 22 3.23 -9.99 20.63
N GLN A 23 2.31 -10.80 20.08
CA GLN A 23 1.73 -11.97 20.75
C GLN A 23 2.82 -12.94 21.24
N LYS A 24 3.79 -13.29 20.38
CA LYS A 24 4.90 -14.18 20.75
C LYS A 24 5.79 -13.65 21.85
N ARG A 25 5.90 -12.33 21.97
CA ARG A 25 6.74 -11.65 22.97
C ARG A 25 5.99 -11.30 24.23
N GLY A 26 4.69 -11.64 24.32
CA GLY A 26 3.84 -11.34 25.47
C GLY A 26 3.57 -9.83 25.64
N ILE A 27 3.69 -9.04 24.59
CA ILE A 27 3.32 -7.61 24.57
C ILE A 27 1.80 -7.52 24.47
N GLU A 28 1.16 -6.80 25.37
CA GLU A 28 -0.27 -6.52 25.31
C GLU A 28 -0.55 -5.53 24.15
N TYR A 29 -1.30 -5.96 23.14
CA TYR A 29 -1.53 -5.16 21.94
C TYR A 29 -2.97 -5.24 21.45
N VAL A 30 -3.33 -4.29 20.58
CA VAL A 30 -4.52 -4.33 19.74
C VAL A 30 -4.18 -3.84 18.34
N ILE A 31 -4.76 -4.51 17.32
CA ILE A 31 -4.73 -4.02 15.94
C ILE A 31 -6.06 -3.30 15.68
N LEU A 32 -6.01 -2.05 15.23
CA LEU A 32 -7.18 -1.27 14.85
C LEU A 32 -7.31 -1.29 13.32
N GLU A 33 -8.41 -1.84 12.81
CA GLU A 33 -8.67 -1.92 11.36
C GLU A 33 -9.99 -1.23 11.01
N ARG A 34 -9.96 -0.35 10.00
CA ARG A 34 -11.11 0.47 9.57
C ARG A 34 -12.28 -0.34 8.99
N GLY A 35 -12.01 -1.49 8.42
CA GLY A 35 -13.00 -2.39 7.82
C GLY A 35 -12.77 -3.83 8.25
N ASP A 36 -12.95 -4.75 7.33
CA ASP A 36 -12.56 -6.15 7.53
C ASP A 36 -11.04 -6.30 7.55
N VAL A 37 -10.54 -7.43 8.04
CA VAL A 37 -9.11 -7.74 8.01
C VAL A 37 -8.54 -7.48 6.63
N CYS A 38 -7.45 -6.70 6.57
CA CYS A 38 -6.75 -6.25 5.37
C CYS A 38 -7.61 -5.46 4.36
N GLN A 39 -8.53 -4.61 4.83
CA GLN A 39 -9.49 -3.85 4.03
C GLN A 39 -8.89 -3.19 2.78
N ALA A 40 -7.76 -2.52 2.89
CA ALA A 40 -7.12 -1.85 1.76
C ALA A 40 -6.71 -2.81 0.62
N TRP A 41 -6.49 -4.08 0.91
CA TRP A 41 -6.22 -5.13 -0.08
C TRP A 41 -7.50 -5.70 -0.69
N ARG A 42 -8.61 -5.72 0.06
CA ARG A 42 -9.93 -6.11 -0.44
C ARG A 42 -10.50 -5.11 -1.45
N GLU A 43 -10.09 -3.87 -1.36
CA GLU A 43 -10.50 -2.79 -2.29
C GLU A 43 -9.79 -2.89 -3.65
N ILE A 44 -8.70 -3.64 -3.77
CA ILE A 44 -7.96 -3.83 -5.01
C ILE A 44 -8.66 -4.89 -5.89
N ARG A 45 -8.51 -4.77 -7.22
CA ARG A 45 -8.99 -5.74 -8.20
C ARG A 45 -8.62 -7.18 -7.79
N PRO A 46 -9.59 -8.07 -7.56
CA PRO A 46 -9.34 -9.44 -7.06
C PRO A 46 -8.40 -10.26 -7.96
N SER A 47 -8.47 -10.04 -9.29
CA SER A 47 -7.66 -10.75 -10.28
C SER A 47 -6.23 -10.20 -10.43
N MET A 48 -5.87 -9.10 -9.74
CA MET A 48 -4.53 -8.50 -9.85
C MET A 48 -3.45 -9.52 -9.43
N PRO A 49 -2.48 -9.84 -10.29
CA PRO A 49 -1.41 -10.76 -9.92
C PRO A 49 -0.44 -10.09 -8.95
N MET A 50 -0.02 -10.82 -7.93
CA MET A 50 1.05 -10.37 -7.04
C MET A 50 2.38 -10.36 -7.80
N LEU A 51 3.23 -9.38 -7.48
CA LEU A 51 4.53 -9.21 -8.15
C LEU A 51 5.65 -10.04 -7.52
N SER A 52 5.36 -10.72 -6.42
CA SER A 52 6.31 -11.57 -5.69
C SER A 52 5.88 -13.04 -5.78
N PRO A 53 6.84 -13.96 -5.96
CA PRO A 53 6.53 -15.39 -6.01
C PRO A 53 6.10 -15.91 -4.63
N ASN A 54 5.28 -16.97 -4.65
CA ASN A 54 4.74 -17.68 -3.47
C ASN A 54 5.00 -19.20 -3.53
N HIS A 55 6.09 -19.61 -4.16
CA HIS A 55 6.47 -21.01 -4.30
C HIS A 55 7.33 -21.47 -3.10
N PRO A 56 7.19 -22.71 -2.58
CA PRO A 56 7.96 -23.19 -1.44
C PRO A 56 9.48 -22.99 -1.53
N GLN A 57 10.04 -23.09 -2.74
CA GLN A 57 11.47 -22.88 -2.99
C GLN A 57 11.86 -21.39 -3.11
N ARG A 58 10.87 -20.50 -3.33
CA ARG A 58 11.07 -19.05 -3.48
C ARG A 58 9.82 -18.30 -3.05
N ASP A 59 9.68 -18.12 -1.76
CA ASP A 59 8.53 -17.42 -1.17
C ASP A 59 8.94 -15.99 -0.75
N TRP A 60 8.40 -15.00 -1.45
CA TRP A 60 8.55 -13.59 -1.16
C TRP A 60 7.22 -12.91 -0.83
N THR A 61 6.16 -13.69 -0.75
CA THR A 61 4.79 -13.22 -0.52
C THR A 61 4.31 -13.49 0.90
N SER A 62 4.74 -14.58 1.51
CA SER A 62 4.37 -14.90 2.89
C SER A 62 4.87 -13.85 3.88
N ILE A 63 4.01 -13.52 4.85
CA ILE A 63 4.34 -12.56 5.91
C ILE A 63 5.01 -13.23 7.12
N SER A 64 4.98 -14.57 7.19
CA SER A 64 5.66 -15.34 8.24
C SER A 64 6.02 -16.74 7.75
N PRO A 65 7.20 -17.27 8.12
CA PRO A 65 7.56 -18.65 7.86
C PRO A 65 6.73 -19.67 8.68
N GLU A 66 6.07 -19.22 9.76
CA GLU A 66 5.22 -20.07 10.60
C GLU A 66 3.92 -20.47 9.91
N PHE A 67 3.44 -19.65 8.99
CA PHE A 67 2.24 -19.87 8.19
C PHE A 67 2.46 -19.34 6.78
N PRO A 68 3.16 -20.08 5.93
CA PRO A 68 3.43 -19.63 4.57
C PRO A 68 2.21 -19.79 3.66
N ILE A 69 2.05 -18.89 2.69
CA ILE A 69 0.91 -18.84 1.77
C ILE A 69 0.73 -20.12 0.94
N TRP A 70 1.82 -20.81 0.60
CA TRP A 70 1.77 -22.07 -0.15
C TRP A 70 1.22 -23.25 0.63
N ARG A 71 0.92 -23.11 1.93
CA ARG A 71 0.10 -24.08 2.69
C ARG A 71 -1.36 -24.05 2.27
N LEU A 72 -1.82 -22.94 1.75
CA LEU A 72 -3.14 -22.82 1.17
C LEU A 72 -3.08 -23.35 -0.27
N ASP A 73 -4.22 -23.77 -0.83
CA ASP A 73 -4.28 -24.31 -2.20
C ASP A 73 -4.09 -23.19 -3.26
N VAL A 74 -2.94 -22.57 -3.24
CA VAL A 74 -2.54 -21.53 -4.21
C VAL A 74 -1.68 -22.17 -5.29
N ARG A 75 -2.28 -22.48 -6.43
CA ARG A 75 -1.66 -23.27 -7.51
C ARG A 75 -0.76 -22.48 -8.44
N ARG A 76 -0.71 -21.14 -8.29
CA ARG A 76 0.06 -20.25 -9.17
C ARG A 76 1.35 -19.82 -8.47
N PRO A 77 2.47 -19.69 -9.21
CA PRO A 77 3.71 -19.16 -8.64
C PRO A 77 3.61 -17.69 -8.22
N TYR A 78 2.58 -16.98 -8.70
CA TYR A 78 2.19 -15.62 -8.34
C TYR A 78 0.70 -15.61 -8.04
N CYS A 79 0.33 -15.53 -6.77
CA CYS A 79 -1.07 -15.51 -6.38
C CYS A 79 -1.77 -14.23 -6.84
N SER A 80 -3.08 -14.26 -6.91
CA SER A 80 -3.92 -13.08 -7.11
C SER A 80 -4.06 -12.26 -5.81
N ALA A 81 -4.55 -11.03 -5.93
CA ALA A 81 -4.89 -10.22 -4.76
C ALA A 81 -5.96 -10.90 -3.89
N ALA A 82 -6.96 -11.56 -4.49
CA ALA A 82 -7.97 -12.32 -3.76
C ALA A 82 -7.37 -13.47 -2.95
N GLU A 83 -6.46 -14.27 -3.53
CA GLU A 83 -5.76 -15.34 -2.83
C GLU A 83 -4.87 -14.80 -1.72
N PHE A 84 -4.25 -13.64 -1.92
CA PHE A 84 -3.46 -12.97 -0.89
C PHE A 84 -4.32 -12.45 0.26
N VAL A 85 -5.50 -11.87 -0.03
CA VAL A 85 -6.48 -11.46 1.00
C VAL A 85 -6.93 -12.66 1.82
N TYR A 86 -7.27 -13.77 1.16
CA TYR A 86 -7.63 -15.01 1.81
C TYR A 86 -6.50 -15.51 2.73
N TYR A 87 -5.26 -15.49 2.25
CA TYR A 87 -4.09 -15.84 3.07
C TYR A 87 -3.95 -14.97 4.33
N LEU A 88 -4.13 -13.65 4.20
CA LEU A 88 -4.02 -12.73 5.33
C LEU A 88 -5.14 -12.95 6.36
N GLN A 89 -6.34 -13.28 5.90
CA GLN A 89 -7.46 -13.62 6.76
C GLN A 89 -7.18 -14.92 7.52
N GLU A 90 -6.83 -16.01 6.83
CA GLU A 90 -6.46 -17.29 7.42
C GLU A 90 -5.30 -17.14 8.42
N PHE A 91 -4.31 -16.30 8.10
CA PHE A 91 -3.21 -15.99 9.01
C PHE A 91 -3.72 -15.36 10.32
N SER A 92 -4.62 -14.39 10.23
CA SER A 92 -5.16 -13.72 11.41
C SER A 92 -6.00 -14.64 12.30
N GLU A 93 -6.78 -15.50 11.69
CA GLU A 93 -7.63 -16.50 12.37
C GLU A 93 -6.80 -17.62 13.00
N HIS A 94 -5.86 -18.17 12.25
CA HIS A 94 -4.96 -19.25 12.72
C HIS A 94 -4.20 -18.87 14.00
N PHE A 95 -3.76 -17.63 14.10
CA PHE A 95 -3.06 -17.14 15.28
C PHE A 95 -3.98 -16.44 16.29
N SER A 96 -5.28 -16.35 16.03
CA SER A 96 -6.26 -15.65 16.88
C SER A 96 -5.74 -14.25 17.29
N LEU A 97 -5.34 -13.45 16.29
CA LEU A 97 -4.77 -12.12 16.54
C LEU A 97 -5.82 -11.18 17.11
N ASN A 98 -5.42 -10.34 18.08
CA ASN A 98 -6.29 -9.35 18.71
C ASN A 98 -6.53 -8.16 17.76
N ILE A 99 -7.65 -8.18 17.03
CA ILE A 99 -8.01 -7.18 16.01
C ILE A 99 -9.39 -6.61 16.31
N ASP A 100 -9.46 -5.30 16.51
CA ASP A 100 -10.72 -4.55 16.56
C ASP A 100 -11.03 -4.07 15.14
N THR A 101 -11.83 -4.84 14.40
CA THR A 101 -12.30 -4.50 13.05
C THR A 101 -13.36 -3.40 13.06
N HIS A 102 -13.62 -2.78 11.90
CA HIS A 102 -14.56 -1.66 11.73
C HIS A 102 -14.30 -0.54 12.73
N THR A 103 -13.03 -0.30 13.04
CA THR A 103 -12.57 0.70 14.02
C THR A 103 -11.62 1.67 13.30
N THR A 104 -12.18 2.81 12.88
CA THR A 104 -11.43 3.81 12.12
C THR A 104 -10.70 4.76 13.06
N VAL A 105 -9.38 4.77 12.99
CA VAL A 105 -8.56 5.78 13.68
C VAL A 105 -8.77 7.13 13.03
N ARG A 106 -9.21 8.13 13.80
CA ARG A 106 -9.48 9.50 13.36
C ARG A 106 -8.32 10.42 13.64
N GLN A 107 -7.71 10.27 14.83
CA GLN A 107 -6.60 11.11 15.24
C GLN A 107 -5.70 10.39 16.24
N LEU A 108 -4.41 10.64 16.16
CA LEU A 108 -3.40 10.29 17.14
C LEU A 108 -2.96 11.55 17.88
N ILE A 109 -3.08 11.55 19.21
CA ILE A 109 -2.69 12.65 20.08
C ILE A 109 -1.55 12.18 20.95
N ARG A 110 -0.47 12.96 21.00
CA ARG A 110 0.68 12.65 21.86
C ARG A 110 0.51 13.27 23.25
N HIS A 111 0.78 12.48 24.28
CA HIS A 111 0.88 12.89 25.68
C HIS A 111 2.28 12.57 26.23
N THR A 112 2.56 13.01 27.44
CA THR A 112 3.84 12.78 28.12
C THR A 112 4.18 11.28 28.22
N ASP A 113 3.17 10.45 28.51
CA ASP A 113 3.35 9.02 28.82
C ASP A 113 2.97 8.09 27.66
N GLY A 114 2.69 8.63 26.48
CA GLY A 114 2.32 7.83 25.31
C GLY A 114 1.37 8.53 24.36
N PHE A 115 0.41 7.80 23.87
CA PHE A 115 -0.54 8.26 22.85
C PHE A 115 -1.97 7.95 23.25
N GLU A 116 -2.85 8.88 22.92
CA GLU A 116 -4.28 8.68 22.82
C GLU A 116 -4.64 8.50 21.35
N VAL A 117 -5.41 7.47 21.04
CA VAL A 117 -5.88 7.15 19.70
C VAL A 117 -7.40 7.29 19.67
N ALA A 118 -7.88 8.38 19.09
CA ALA A 118 -9.29 8.63 18.90
C ALA A 118 -9.82 7.84 17.69
N THR A 119 -10.88 7.07 17.89
CA THR A 119 -11.54 6.27 16.86
C THR A 119 -13.03 6.61 16.79
N ASP A 120 -13.73 6.07 15.80
CA ASP A 120 -15.19 6.15 15.68
C ASP A 120 -15.93 5.25 16.70
N LYS A 121 -15.22 4.36 17.42
CA LYS A 121 -15.78 3.49 18.48
C LYS A 121 -15.32 3.85 19.90
N GLY A 122 -14.53 4.90 20.07
CA GLY A 122 -14.04 5.31 21.36
C GLY A 122 -12.54 5.57 21.38
N ILE A 123 -11.96 5.65 22.56
CA ILE A 123 -10.59 6.06 22.79
C ILE A 123 -9.76 4.87 23.24
N TYR A 124 -8.58 4.71 22.64
CA TYR A 124 -7.53 3.77 23.04
C TYR A 124 -6.30 4.55 23.52
N SER A 125 -5.50 3.95 24.39
CA SER A 125 -4.23 4.54 24.83
C SER A 125 -3.12 3.51 24.92
N ALA A 126 -1.91 3.91 24.53
CA ALA A 126 -0.71 3.08 24.63
C ALA A 126 0.56 3.94 24.72
N PRO A 127 1.62 3.45 25.37
CA PRO A 127 2.95 4.09 25.33
C PRO A 127 3.59 3.99 23.93
N HIS A 128 3.21 3.02 23.11
CA HIS A 128 3.77 2.79 21.79
C HIS A 128 2.69 2.63 20.70
N VAL A 129 2.93 3.22 19.52
CA VAL A 129 2.05 3.08 18.36
C VAL A 129 2.87 2.62 17.15
N PHE A 130 2.42 1.54 16.50
CA PHE A 130 2.98 1.03 15.25
C PHE A 130 2.01 1.32 14.11
N ASN A 131 2.32 2.30 13.28
CA ASN A 131 1.49 2.70 12.15
C ASN A 131 1.79 1.83 10.92
N ALA A 132 0.85 0.96 10.56
CA ALA A 132 0.92 0.02 9.44
C ALA A 132 -0.17 0.29 8.37
N THR A 133 -0.65 1.53 8.26
CA THR A 133 -1.76 1.93 7.36
C THR A 133 -1.40 1.84 5.88
N GLY A 134 -0.11 1.78 5.54
CA GLY A 134 0.35 1.67 4.17
C GLY A 134 0.02 2.88 3.30
N PHE A 135 -0.23 2.63 2.00
CA PHE A 135 -0.55 3.68 1.03
C PHE A 135 -1.75 3.33 0.13
N PHE A 136 -2.16 2.07 0.00
CA PHE A 136 -3.26 1.70 -0.90
C PHE A 136 -4.59 2.37 -0.56
N GLY A 137 -4.82 2.73 0.70
CA GLY A 137 -5.99 3.51 1.10
C GLY A 137 -5.95 5.00 0.71
N ASN A 138 -4.88 5.50 0.06
CA ASN A 138 -4.72 6.91 -0.32
C ASN A 138 -4.27 7.07 -1.78
N PRO A 139 -5.16 6.81 -2.77
CA PRO A 139 -4.87 6.97 -4.19
C PRO A 139 -4.57 8.43 -4.55
N PHE A 140 -3.55 8.63 -5.38
CA PHE A 140 -3.10 9.97 -5.77
C PHE A 140 -3.62 10.37 -7.15
N LEU A 141 -4.41 11.44 -7.22
CA LEU A 141 -4.78 12.11 -8.47
C LEU A 141 -3.91 13.36 -8.68
N PRO A 142 -3.26 13.52 -9.84
CA PRO A 142 -2.44 14.69 -10.13
C PRO A 142 -3.26 15.97 -10.14
N ARG A 143 -2.58 17.10 -9.89
CA ARG A 143 -3.20 18.44 -9.91
C ARG A 143 -3.24 18.96 -11.36
N ILE A 144 -4.13 18.38 -12.16
CA ILE A 144 -4.39 18.83 -13.53
C ILE A 144 -5.74 19.55 -13.55
N PRO A 145 -5.84 20.76 -14.10
CA PRO A 145 -7.10 21.47 -14.25
C PRO A 145 -8.15 20.61 -14.95
N GLY A 146 -9.35 20.57 -14.40
CA GLY A 146 -10.48 19.78 -14.94
C GLY A 146 -10.46 18.28 -14.63
N LEU A 147 -9.38 17.73 -14.00
CA LEU A 147 -9.27 16.28 -13.78
C LEU A 147 -10.11 15.78 -12.60
N ARG A 148 -9.96 16.37 -11.40
CA ARG A 148 -10.46 15.77 -10.15
C ARG A 148 -11.97 15.64 -10.02
N LYS A 149 -12.74 16.52 -10.69
CA LYS A 149 -14.21 16.53 -10.65
C LYS A 149 -14.83 16.02 -11.94
N ASN A 150 -14.05 15.51 -12.86
CA ASN A 150 -14.54 15.04 -14.15
C ASN A 150 -15.14 13.63 -14.01
N PRO A 151 -16.41 13.41 -14.40
CA PRO A 151 -17.10 12.13 -14.20
C PRO A 151 -16.51 10.96 -15.00
N ILE A 152 -15.74 11.22 -16.07
CA ILE A 152 -15.09 10.17 -16.84
C ILE A 152 -13.73 9.74 -16.26
N VAL A 153 -13.29 10.40 -15.16
CA VAL A 153 -11.99 10.11 -14.52
C VAL A 153 -12.18 9.18 -13.34
N THR A 154 -11.43 8.09 -13.34
CA THR A 154 -11.30 7.18 -12.21
C THR A 154 -9.83 6.96 -11.85
N HIS A 155 -9.55 6.48 -10.64
CA HIS A 155 -8.21 6.00 -10.27
C HIS A 155 -8.09 4.50 -10.51
N SER A 156 -6.90 4.00 -10.85
CA SER A 156 -6.61 2.56 -11.01
C SER A 156 -6.97 1.71 -9.79
N HIS A 157 -7.05 2.32 -8.61
CA HIS A 157 -7.53 1.67 -7.38
C HIS A 157 -8.97 1.18 -7.49
N LEU A 158 -9.82 1.91 -8.21
CA LEU A 158 -11.22 1.58 -8.41
C LEU A 158 -11.48 0.70 -9.65
N TYR A 159 -10.43 0.39 -10.41
CA TYR A 159 -10.54 -0.49 -11.57
C TYR A 159 -10.74 -1.93 -11.11
N GLN A 160 -11.85 -2.56 -11.50
CA GLN A 160 -12.17 -3.94 -11.18
C GLN A 160 -12.06 -4.88 -12.38
N ASN A 161 -12.53 -4.44 -13.55
CA ASN A 161 -12.53 -5.20 -14.80
C ASN A 161 -12.79 -4.29 -16.01
N ASP A 162 -12.77 -4.87 -17.21
CA ASP A 162 -12.96 -4.19 -18.49
C ASP A 162 -14.41 -3.76 -18.79
N LEU A 163 -15.41 -4.36 -18.15
CA LEU A 163 -16.84 -4.19 -18.50
C LEU A 163 -17.30 -2.72 -18.61
N PRO A 164 -16.98 -1.81 -17.68
CA PRO A 164 -17.38 -0.41 -17.79
C PRO A 164 -16.72 0.35 -18.95
N PHE A 165 -15.66 -0.22 -19.53
CA PHE A 165 -14.81 0.44 -20.52
C PHE A 165 -14.98 -0.09 -21.95
N ARG A 166 -15.76 -1.14 -22.15
CA ARG A 166 -15.98 -1.77 -23.46
C ARG A 166 -16.50 -0.79 -24.50
N ASN A 167 -15.98 -0.91 -25.72
CA ASN A 167 -16.28 -0.04 -26.87
C ASN A 167 -15.99 1.45 -26.63
N LYS A 168 -15.10 1.77 -25.68
CA LYS A 168 -14.70 3.13 -25.34
C LYS A 168 -13.28 3.43 -25.79
N ARG A 169 -13.02 4.73 -25.97
CA ARG A 169 -11.67 5.30 -26.07
C ARG A 169 -11.20 5.56 -24.64
N VAL A 170 -10.27 4.74 -24.14
CA VAL A 170 -9.80 4.79 -22.74
C VAL A 170 -8.39 5.31 -22.68
N LEU A 171 -8.19 6.42 -21.97
CA LEU A 171 -6.87 6.95 -21.67
C LEU A 171 -6.40 6.45 -20.30
N ILE A 172 -5.25 5.80 -20.27
CA ILE A 172 -4.55 5.42 -19.04
C ILE A 172 -3.40 6.38 -18.81
N ILE A 173 -3.37 7.04 -17.65
CA ILE A 173 -2.31 7.99 -17.28
C ILE A 173 -1.41 7.33 -16.22
N GLY A 174 -0.16 7.05 -16.59
CA GLY A 174 0.84 6.46 -15.70
C GLY A 174 1.76 5.47 -16.39
N GLY A 175 2.92 5.20 -15.80
CA GLY A 175 3.96 4.34 -16.38
C GLY A 175 4.41 3.20 -15.46
N GLY A 176 3.60 2.82 -14.46
CA GLY A 176 3.90 1.72 -13.54
C GLY A 176 3.16 0.41 -13.86
N ASN A 177 3.33 -0.60 -13.00
CA ASN A 177 2.70 -1.91 -13.17
C ASN A 177 1.18 -1.83 -13.34
N SER A 178 0.47 -1.02 -12.52
CA SER A 178 -0.98 -0.87 -12.64
C SER A 178 -1.42 -0.34 -14.00
N ALA A 179 -0.66 0.62 -14.58
CA ALA A 179 -0.95 1.14 -15.91
C ALA A 179 -0.78 0.07 -16.99
N ALA A 180 0.32 -0.69 -16.92
CA ALA A 180 0.62 -1.78 -17.85
C ALA A 180 -0.44 -2.88 -17.80
N GLU A 181 -0.77 -3.36 -16.61
CA GLU A 181 -1.75 -4.43 -16.41
C GLU A 181 -3.16 -4.04 -16.86
N ILE A 182 -3.60 -2.81 -16.55
CA ILE A 182 -4.91 -2.31 -16.98
C ILE A 182 -4.93 -2.10 -18.50
N ALA A 183 -3.83 -1.61 -19.09
CA ALA A 183 -3.74 -1.46 -20.54
C ALA A 183 -3.87 -2.81 -21.26
N ILE A 184 -3.19 -3.84 -20.75
CA ILE A 184 -3.26 -5.22 -21.27
C ILE A 184 -4.68 -5.79 -21.12
N ASP A 185 -5.33 -5.56 -19.97
CA ASP A 185 -6.68 -6.08 -19.68
C ASP A 185 -7.75 -5.45 -20.58
N LEU A 186 -7.56 -4.20 -21.01
CA LEU A 186 -8.52 -3.47 -21.85
C LEU A 186 -8.37 -3.73 -23.36
N VAL A 187 -7.24 -4.24 -23.81
CA VAL A 187 -7.02 -4.55 -25.23
C VAL A 187 -8.01 -5.62 -25.71
N GLY A 188 -8.56 -5.42 -26.88
CA GLY A 188 -9.60 -6.29 -27.44
C GLY A 188 -11.04 -5.89 -27.08
N HIS A 189 -11.22 -5.05 -26.06
CA HIS A 189 -12.52 -4.56 -25.64
C HIS A 189 -12.67 -3.03 -25.76
N SER A 190 -11.55 -2.31 -25.86
CA SER A 190 -11.49 -0.84 -25.87
C SER A 190 -10.38 -0.35 -26.78
N GLN A 191 -10.49 0.90 -27.25
CA GLN A 191 -9.36 1.59 -27.86
C GLN A 191 -8.48 2.19 -26.76
N VAL A 192 -7.30 1.61 -26.54
CA VAL A 192 -6.45 1.94 -25.40
C VAL A 192 -5.35 2.94 -25.76
N PHE A 193 -5.27 4.02 -25.00
CA PHE A 193 -4.20 5.01 -25.05
C PHE A 193 -3.45 4.96 -23.73
N LEU A 194 -2.13 4.75 -23.78
CA LEU A 194 -1.25 4.76 -22.61
C LEU A 194 -0.35 6.00 -22.64
N MET A 195 -0.62 6.94 -21.75
CA MET A 195 0.11 8.21 -21.70
C MET A 195 1.02 8.26 -20.47
N THR A 196 2.29 8.58 -20.70
CA THR A 196 3.29 8.66 -19.63
C THR A 196 4.05 9.98 -19.68
N ARG A 197 4.36 10.54 -18.52
CA ARG A 197 5.15 11.78 -18.39
C ARG A 197 6.61 11.58 -18.83
N ASP A 198 7.16 10.40 -18.54
CA ASP A 198 8.51 9.99 -18.90
C ASP A 198 8.40 8.70 -19.75
N LYS A 199 9.48 8.26 -20.41
CA LYS A 199 9.49 6.97 -21.12
C LYS A 199 9.26 5.81 -20.13
N LEU A 200 8.58 4.76 -20.61
CA LEU A 200 8.38 3.54 -19.82
C LEU A 200 9.72 2.98 -19.34
N GLN A 201 9.76 2.60 -18.07
CA GLN A 201 10.92 2.00 -17.44
C GLN A 201 10.64 0.52 -17.18
N PHE A 202 11.50 -0.35 -17.70
CA PHE A 202 11.33 -1.80 -17.64
C PHE A 202 12.31 -2.45 -16.67
N PHE A 203 11.83 -3.45 -15.93
CA PHE A 203 12.67 -4.20 -15.00
C PHE A 203 13.83 -4.91 -15.70
N SER A 204 13.62 -5.45 -16.90
CA SER A 204 14.66 -6.15 -17.67
C SER A 204 15.89 -5.29 -17.93
N LYS A 205 15.69 -3.97 -18.16
CA LYS A 205 16.74 -3.01 -18.46
C LYS A 205 17.39 -2.42 -17.21
N THR A 206 16.60 -2.17 -16.17
CA THR A 206 17.02 -1.36 -15.02
C THR A 206 17.34 -2.20 -13.79
N LYS A 207 16.82 -3.42 -13.70
CA LYS A 207 16.79 -4.27 -12.50
C LYS A 207 16.13 -3.58 -11.29
N ASN A 208 15.35 -2.54 -11.54
CA ASN A 208 14.65 -1.78 -10.51
C ASN A 208 13.23 -2.33 -10.32
N LEU A 209 12.92 -2.80 -9.13
CA LEU A 209 11.63 -3.41 -8.79
C LEU A 209 10.44 -2.45 -8.87
N CYS A 210 10.66 -1.13 -8.87
CA CYS A 210 9.61 -0.12 -9.02
C CYS A 210 9.20 0.14 -10.48
N HIS A 211 9.91 -0.46 -11.44
CA HIS A 211 9.59 -0.37 -12.85
C HIS A 211 8.68 -1.52 -13.29
N ILE A 212 8.15 -1.46 -14.51
CA ILE A 212 7.25 -2.50 -15.03
C ILE A 212 7.96 -3.86 -14.98
N ARG A 213 7.34 -4.81 -14.28
CA ARG A 213 7.89 -6.14 -14.04
C ARG A 213 7.82 -6.99 -15.30
N GLY A 214 8.79 -7.89 -15.47
CA GLY A 214 8.91 -8.76 -16.63
C GLY A 214 7.66 -9.61 -16.93
N ILE A 215 6.82 -9.84 -15.90
CA ILE A 215 5.52 -10.52 -16.06
C ILE A 215 4.58 -9.82 -17.06
N SER A 216 4.61 -8.47 -17.08
CA SER A 216 3.76 -7.66 -17.96
C SER A 216 4.57 -6.97 -19.07
N GLU A 217 5.89 -6.92 -18.95
CA GLU A 217 6.79 -6.13 -19.81
C GLU A 217 6.72 -6.58 -21.28
N SER A 218 6.98 -7.87 -21.52
CA SER A 218 7.05 -8.41 -22.90
C SER A 218 5.71 -8.27 -23.61
N PHE A 219 4.61 -8.60 -22.92
CA PHE A 219 3.27 -8.55 -23.51
C PHE A 219 2.83 -7.11 -23.79
N LEU A 220 3.10 -6.18 -22.87
CA LEU A 220 2.83 -4.76 -23.10
C LEU A 220 3.59 -4.23 -24.32
N MET A 221 4.86 -4.57 -24.45
CA MET A 221 5.69 -4.13 -25.58
C MET A 221 5.20 -4.68 -26.92
N GLU A 222 4.79 -5.94 -26.95
CA GLU A 222 4.19 -6.55 -28.12
C GLU A 222 2.92 -5.83 -28.54
N LEU A 223 1.99 -5.60 -27.60
CA LEU A 223 0.73 -4.88 -27.88
C LEU A 223 0.95 -3.44 -28.36
N ILE A 224 1.99 -2.76 -27.86
CA ILE A 224 2.39 -1.43 -28.35
C ILE A 224 2.96 -1.54 -29.78
N SER A 225 3.81 -2.53 -30.04
CA SER A 225 4.41 -2.70 -31.38
C SER A 225 3.40 -3.07 -32.48
N MET A 226 2.32 -3.73 -32.07
CA MET A 226 1.17 -4.07 -32.94
C MET A 226 0.14 -2.93 -33.04
N GLU A 227 0.39 -1.78 -32.43
CA GLU A 227 -0.50 -0.62 -32.36
C GLU A 227 -1.87 -0.89 -31.68
N LEU A 228 -2.00 -1.99 -30.96
CA LEU A 228 -3.20 -2.34 -30.19
C LEU A 228 -3.32 -1.47 -28.93
N ILE A 229 -2.19 -0.98 -28.41
CA ILE A 229 -2.09 0.07 -27.40
C ILE A 229 -1.36 1.26 -28.02
N ARG A 230 -2.05 2.39 -28.14
CA ARG A 230 -1.42 3.64 -28.58
C ARG A 230 -0.63 4.26 -27.42
N TYR A 231 0.68 4.07 -27.45
CA TYR A 231 1.59 4.62 -26.43
C TYR A 231 1.99 6.06 -26.77
N ILE A 232 1.84 6.97 -25.79
CA ILE A 232 2.16 8.40 -25.89
C ILE A 232 3.16 8.74 -24.77
N PRO A 233 4.47 8.62 -25.05
CA PRO A 233 5.50 8.96 -24.08
C PRO A 233 5.68 10.48 -23.94
N GLU A 234 6.31 10.91 -22.86
CA GLU A 234 6.76 12.29 -22.61
C GLU A 234 5.61 13.30 -22.73
N ALA A 235 4.39 12.86 -22.41
CA ALA A 235 3.18 13.66 -22.50
C ALA A 235 2.97 14.47 -21.19
N ARG A 236 2.79 15.77 -21.36
CA ARG A 236 2.40 16.68 -20.29
C ARG A 236 0.96 17.10 -20.50
N ILE A 237 0.07 16.59 -19.65
CA ILE A 237 -1.34 16.95 -19.68
C ILE A 237 -1.50 18.34 -19.07
N ASN A 238 -2.01 19.27 -19.84
CA ASN A 238 -2.18 20.67 -19.47
C ASN A 238 -3.53 20.88 -18.75
N ARG A 239 -4.63 20.32 -19.30
CA ARG A 239 -5.98 20.39 -18.74
C ARG A 239 -6.92 19.37 -19.39
N LEU A 240 -8.09 19.20 -18.75
CA LEU A 240 -9.24 18.47 -19.27
C LEU A 240 -10.44 19.40 -19.37
N GLU A 241 -11.17 19.32 -20.50
CA GLU A 241 -12.43 20.03 -20.72
C GLU A 241 -13.48 19.00 -21.21
N GLY A 242 -14.38 18.61 -20.32
CA GLY A 242 -15.33 17.51 -20.61
C GLY A 242 -14.58 16.20 -20.94
N SER A 243 -14.74 15.72 -22.17
CA SER A 243 -14.06 14.52 -22.71
C SER A 243 -12.75 14.82 -23.43
N THR A 244 -12.40 16.09 -23.61
CA THR A 244 -11.20 16.51 -24.34
C THR A 244 -10.00 16.67 -23.40
N VAL A 245 -8.92 15.94 -23.69
CA VAL A 245 -7.62 16.02 -22.99
C VAL A 245 -6.67 16.86 -23.81
N TYR A 246 -6.12 17.93 -23.23
CA TYR A 246 -5.09 18.77 -23.84
C TYR A 246 -3.74 18.41 -23.25
N PHE A 247 -2.79 18.05 -24.11
CA PHE A 247 -1.45 17.65 -23.70
C PHE A 247 -0.41 18.11 -24.72
N ASN A 248 0.74 18.55 -24.25
CA ASN A 248 1.74 19.22 -25.08
C ASN A 248 1.04 20.31 -25.91
N ASP A 249 1.14 20.29 -27.24
CA ASP A 249 0.43 21.17 -28.17
C ASP A 249 -0.70 20.44 -28.93
N GLU A 250 -1.12 19.27 -28.41
CA GLU A 250 -2.12 18.41 -29.00
C GLU A 250 -3.40 18.31 -28.14
N LYS A 251 -4.45 17.75 -28.72
CA LYS A 251 -5.66 17.36 -28.01
C LYS A 251 -6.22 16.03 -28.52
N MET A 252 -6.95 15.35 -27.65
CA MET A 252 -7.67 14.13 -27.99
C MET A 252 -8.96 14.00 -27.18
N ASP A 253 -9.98 13.41 -27.79
CA ASP A 253 -11.23 13.07 -27.12
C ASP A 253 -11.21 11.62 -26.65
N VAL A 254 -11.70 11.40 -25.41
CA VAL A 254 -11.77 10.07 -24.79
C VAL A 254 -13.11 9.90 -24.05
N ASN A 255 -13.53 8.65 -23.86
CA ASN A 255 -14.77 8.34 -23.14
C ASN A 255 -14.52 8.02 -21.65
N ALA A 256 -13.29 7.62 -21.30
CA ALA A 256 -12.89 7.31 -19.95
C ALA A 256 -11.41 7.59 -19.72
N ILE A 257 -11.06 7.95 -18.50
CA ILE A 257 -9.68 8.18 -18.07
C ILE A 257 -9.41 7.38 -16.80
N ILE A 258 -8.34 6.57 -16.82
CA ILE A 258 -7.88 5.80 -15.68
C ILE A 258 -6.53 6.37 -15.21
N CYS A 259 -6.52 7.02 -14.05
CA CYS A 259 -5.31 7.53 -13.44
C CYS A 259 -4.58 6.41 -12.70
N ALA A 260 -3.56 5.83 -13.30
CA ALA A 260 -2.64 4.87 -12.67
C ALA A 260 -1.41 5.61 -12.11
N THR A 261 -1.66 6.65 -11.33
CA THR A 261 -0.67 7.65 -10.89
C THR A 261 -0.13 7.38 -9.47
N GLY A 262 -0.38 6.17 -8.97
CA GLY A 262 0.14 5.69 -7.70
C GLY A 262 -0.60 6.23 -6.48
N TYR A 263 0.06 6.18 -5.34
CA TYR A 263 -0.54 6.41 -4.03
C TYR A 263 0.32 7.35 -3.18
N ARG A 264 -0.26 7.88 -2.10
CA ARG A 264 0.41 8.63 -1.04
C ARG A 264 0.35 7.86 0.27
N ALA A 265 1.24 8.18 1.21
CA ALA A 265 1.14 7.64 2.56
C ALA A 265 -0.23 7.92 3.18
N ALA A 266 -0.87 6.91 3.76
CA ALA A 266 -2.17 7.05 4.43
C ALA A 266 -1.95 7.44 5.91
N ILE A 267 -1.59 8.70 6.14
CA ILE A 267 -1.16 9.23 7.44
C ILE A 267 -1.97 10.45 7.92
N ASP A 268 -3.13 10.71 7.35
CA ASP A 268 -3.95 11.89 7.70
C ASP A 268 -4.36 11.92 9.17
N HIS A 269 -4.55 10.75 9.80
CA HIS A 269 -4.85 10.61 11.23
C HIS A 269 -3.67 11.01 12.15
N LEU A 270 -2.49 11.24 11.60
CA LEU A 270 -1.31 11.72 12.31
C LEU A 270 -1.13 13.24 12.21
N HIS A 271 -2.11 13.92 11.63
CA HIS A 271 -2.10 15.39 11.51
C HIS A 271 -1.99 16.04 12.90
N GLY A 272 -1.10 17.03 13.02
CA GLY A 272 -0.82 17.70 14.29
C GLY A 272 0.38 17.14 15.05
N LEU A 273 0.95 16.02 14.64
CA LEU A 273 2.23 15.53 15.13
C LEU A 273 3.40 16.13 14.33
N ASP A 274 4.53 16.34 15.01
CA ASP A 274 5.77 16.86 14.38
C ASP A 274 6.48 15.77 13.54
N LEU A 275 5.84 15.35 12.46
CA LEU A 275 6.36 14.35 11.55
C LEU A 275 7.34 14.97 10.55
N LYS A 276 8.54 14.45 10.49
CA LYS A 276 9.46 14.74 9.38
C LYS A 276 9.08 13.91 8.17
N ILE A 277 8.76 14.60 7.07
CA ILE A 277 8.36 13.99 5.80
C ILE A 277 9.45 14.23 4.76
N ASP A 278 9.91 13.16 4.12
CA ASP A 278 10.85 13.25 3.01
C ASP A 278 10.23 14.04 1.85
N PRO A 279 10.86 15.14 1.40
CA PRO A 279 10.27 16.03 0.38
C PRO A 279 10.13 15.38 -0.99
N ARG A 280 10.93 14.35 -1.29
CA ARG A 280 10.92 13.62 -2.57
C ARG A 280 9.89 12.52 -2.59
N THR A 281 9.92 11.63 -1.60
CA THR A 281 9.06 10.43 -1.56
C THR A 281 7.69 10.71 -0.93
N LYS A 282 7.58 11.77 -0.12
CA LYS A 282 6.39 12.09 0.69
C LYS A 282 6.04 11.01 1.72
N PHE A 283 7.02 10.19 2.11
CA PHE A 283 6.89 9.25 3.21
C PHE A 283 7.47 9.81 4.51
N PRO A 284 7.03 9.32 5.68
CA PRO A 284 7.64 9.67 6.96
C PRO A 284 9.11 9.26 7.01
N MET A 285 9.95 10.14 7.56
CA MET A 285 11.35 9.82 7.85
C MET A 285 11.44 9.01 9.14
N THR A 286 12.22 7.93 9.11
CA THR A 286 12.35 7.01 10.22
C THR A 286 13.80 6.65 10.50
N ARG A 287 14.12 6.42 11.77
CA ARG A 287 15.37 5.82 12.20
C ARG A 287 15.44 4.33 11.81
N GLU A 288 16.59 3.69 12.05
CA GLU A 288 16.81 2.29 11.66
C GLU A 288 15.85 1.30 12.30
N ASP A 289 15.41 1.56 13.51
CA ASP A 289 14.44 0.76 14.26
C ASP A 289 12.97 1.04 13.90
N GLY A 290 12.72 1.86 12.87
CA GLY A 290 11.37 2.22 12.42
C GLY A 290 10.71 3.35 13.19
N VAL A 291 11.36 3.90 14.23
CA VAL A 291 10.84 5.05 14.98
C VAL A 291 10.80 6.29 14.09
N SER A 292 9.74 7.08 14.17
CA SER A 292 9.64 8.41 13.56
C SER A 292 10.79 9.32 14.00
N GLU A 293 11.38 10.07 13.07
CA GLU A 293 12.42 11.04 13.43
C GLU A 293 11.89 12.23 14.23
N GLY A 294 10.63 12.58 14.10
CA GLY A 294 10.02 13.71 14.83
C GLY A 294 9.23 13.31 16.07
N VAL A 295 8.76 12.05 16.15
CA VAL A 295 7.83 11.61 17.22
C VAL A 295 8.33 10.31 17.83
N GLU A 296 8.86 10.41 19.04
CA GLU A 296 9.36 9.24 19.79
C GLU A 296 8.21 8.28 20.13
N ASN A 297 8.48 6.96 20.11
CA ASN A 297 7.53 5.87 20.35
C ASN A 297 6.40 5.72 19.30
N LEU A 298 6.41 6.52 18.22
CA LEU A 298 5.62 6.28 17.02
C LEU A 298 6.51 5.58 16.01
N TYR A 299 6.09 4.40 15.57
CA TYR A 299 6.81 3.55 14.63
C TYR A 299 6.04 3.43 13.31
N PHE A 300 6.77 3.26 12.22
CA PHE A 300 6.17 3.00 10.91
C PHE A 300 6.52 1.61 10.42
N GLY A 301 5.55 0.93 9.83
CA GLY A 301 5.73 -0.38 9.24
C GLY A 301 5.24 -0.46 7.80
N GLY A 302 5.56 -1.58 7.14
CA GLY A 302 5.21 -1.79 5.75
C GLY A 302 5.93 -0.82 4.82
N PRO A 303 5.30 -0.43 3.70
CA PRO A 303 5.90 0.48 2.74
C PRO A 303 6.14 1.90 3.29
N LEU A 304 5.54 2.27 4.41
CA LEU A 304 5.80 3.55 5.09
C LEU A 304 7.19 3.59 5.72
N LEU A 305 7.80 2.44 5.99
CA LEU A 305 9.19 2.33 6.39
C LEU A 305 10.08 2.38 5.13
N TYR A 306 10.09 3.53 4.45
CA TYR A 306 10.84 3.69 3.22
C TYR A 306 12.33 3.90 3.47
N ARG A 307 13.13 2.85 3.37
CA ARG A 307 14.60 2.93 3.45
C ARG A 307 15.29 2.78 2.10
N ARG A 308 14.70 1.97 1.22
CA ARG A 308 15.20 1.66 -0.12
C ARG A 308 14.06 1.08 -0.96
N LEU A 309 14.22 1.07 -2.27
CA LEU A 309 13.18 0.60 -3.20
C LEU A 309 12.59 -0.77 -2.84
N GLY A 310 13.42 -1.71 -2.38
CA GLY A 310 12.95 -3.02 -1.95
C GLY A 310 11.96 -3.01 -0.76
N SER A 311 11.97 -1.97 0.07
CA SER A 311 11.04 -1.86 1.21
C SER A 311 9.60 -1.54 0.83
N LEU A 312 9.32 -1.22 -0.43
CA LEU A 312 7.96 -1.08 -0.94
C LEU A 312 7.24 -2.42 -1.19
N PHE A 313 7.98 -3.53 -1.20
CA PHE A 313 7.45 -4.88 -1.43
C PHE A 313 7.36 -5.69 -0.14
N ILE A 314 6.46 -6.66 -0.09
CA ILE A 314 6.19 -7.47 1.11
C ILE A 314 7.49 -8.07 1.65
N HIS A 315 8.25 -8.80 0.84
CA HIS A 315 9.52 -9.41 1.26
C HIS A 315 10.58 -8.40 1.72
N GLY A 316 10.47 -7.15 1.28
CA GLY A 316 11.42 -6.08 1.64
C GLY A 316 11.14 -5.48 3.00
N PHE A 317 9.87 -5.17 3.31
CA PHE A 317 9.53 -4.54 4.58
C PHE A 317 9.26 -5.53 5.72
N ILE A 318 8.85 -6.76 5.40
CA ILE A 318 8.41 -7.72 6.44
C ILE A 318 9.52 -8.09 7.44
N LYS A 319 10.77 -8.11 6.99
CA LYS A 319 11.95 -8.36 7.85
C LYS A 319 12.17 -7.24 8.88
N PHE A 320 11.90 -5.99 8.53
CA PHE A 320 12.08 -4.85 9.43
C PHE A 320 11.03 -4.78 10.53
N VAL A 321 9.87 -5.41 10.35
CA VAL A 321 8.83 -5.49 11.40
C VAL A 321 9.39 -6.17 12.65
N GLY A 322 10.20 -7.22 12.49
CA GLY A 322 10.85 -7.92 13.60
C GLY A 322 11.79 -7.04 14.41
N ASP A 323 12.60 -6.23 13.74
CA ASP A 323 13.56 -5.32 14.35
C ASP A 323 12.84 -4.19 15.11
N THR A 324 11.77 -3.65 14.51
CA THR A 324 10.93 -2.63 15.15
C THR A 324 10.28 -3.17 16.42
N LEU A 325 9.68 -4.36 16.39
CA LEU A 325 9.07 -4.98 17.58
C LEU A 325 10.12 -5.32 18.66
N ALA A 326 11.36 -5.63 18.28
CA ALA A 326 12.46 -5.81 19.23
C ALA A 326 12.84 -4.49 19.93
N SER A 327 12.79 -3.37 19.21
CA SER A 327 13.01 -2.03 19.78
C SER A 327 11.90 -1.67 20.78
N ILE A 328 10.63 -1.92 20.45
CA ILE A 328 9.49 -1.70 21.33
C ILE A 328 9.63 -2.52 22.62
N GLU A 329 9.88 -3.83 22.50
CA GLU A 329 10.04 -4.73 23.66
C GLU A 329 11.14 -4.26 24.61
N ARG A 330 12.29 -3.84 24.09
CA ARG A 330 13.40 -3.32 24.93
C ARG A 330 12.96 -2.10 25.73
N LYS A 331 12.22 -1.17 25.12
CA LYS A 331 11.74 0.04 25.80
C LYS A 331 10.71 -0.30 26.89
N LEU A 332 9.76 -1.18 26.62
CA LEU A 332 8.78 -1.65 27.60
C LEU A 332 9.46 -2.29 28.82
N ARG A 333 10.41 -3.19 28.59
CA ARG A 333 11.19 -3.83 29.67
C ARG A 333 11.99 -2.82 30.50
N THR A 334 12.53 -1.78 29.87
CA THR A 334 13.28 -0.73 30.57
C THR A 334 12.35 0.10 31.46
N ALA A 335 11.18 0.48 30.96
CA ALA A 335 10.16 1.21 31.71
C ALA A 335 9.68 0.41 32.94
N SER A 336 9.36 -0.87 32.78
CA SER A 336 8.95 -1.76 33.90
C SER A 336 10.01 -1.85 35.00
N ARG A 337 11.30 -1.96 34.64
CA ARG A 337 12.40 -2.01 35.62
C ARG A 337 12.59 -0.71 36.39
N MET A 338 12.31 0.44 35.78
CA MET A 338 12.38 1.74 36.46
C MET A 338 11.24 1.88 37.48
N THR A 339 10.03 1.45 37.11
CA THR A 339 8.88 1.47 38.03
C THR A 339 9.08 0.56 39.25
N THR A 340 9.66 -0.64 39.04
CA THR A 340 9.95 -1.59 40.17
C THR A 340 11.07 -1.11 41.12
N ARG A 341 11.92 -0.16 40.68
CA ARG A 341 13.00 0.39 41.51
C ARG A 341 12.57 1.60 42.36
N ILE A 342 11.42 2.19 42.07
CA ILE A 342 10.89 3.37 42.76
C ILE A 342 9.87 2.97 43.84
N ASN A 343 9.31 1.77 43.76
CA ASN A 343 8.47 1.14 44.77
C ASN A 343 9.31 0.20 45.65
#